data_8ec299298a70434e8352e36ac7af5f48
#
_entry.id   8ec299298a70434e8352e36ac7af5f48
#
_cell.length_a   1.000
_cell.length_b   1.000
_cell.length_c   1.000
_cell.angle_alpha   90.00
_cell.angle_beta   90.00
_cell.angle_gamma   90.00
#
_symmetry.space_group_name_H-M   'P 1'
#
loop_
_entity.id
_entity.type
_entity.pdbx_description
1 polymer ?
#
loop_
_entity_poly.entity_id
_entity_poly.type
_entity_poly.pdbx_seq_one_letter_code
_entity_poly.pdbx_strand_id
1 'polypeptide(L)'
;LIQILILMPYVDMSLNSQMIDMVDEYANAYFNDAPIIEVSGRTFPVEVRYLDSVEDRDRGVQQQVVQLVDEIAEEHYGPRGDILVFCPGERQIRDLAKALRGRDRIQVLPLYARLSNAEQNRVFNPSGRGLRVVLATNVAETSLTVPGIRYVIDPGDARISRYSHRSGLQRLPIESISQASANQRKGRCGRVAEGVCFRLYSEEDFLARPEFTDAEILRTHLASVILRMLELGLGDVRKFPFVDPPDAKMVRDGFRLLTELDAVDAHAKLTPIGRAMAKLPVDPKLGRILLDAASRDCLNEGLVIVSALSVQDPRERPPEKRAQSDQQHARFNDSRSDFMAWLNLWRYLEEQRQALTQNQLRKLCEREFLSYLRVREWREVHYQLVVSCRQMNFRVAPMKPDDEQYAAIHRALLTGLLGNVAQQDEGRRFNAARSRKAQVFPASSQYKKPPKWLMAAELVETSQVFARQCAAIEPEWLLETNPLLLKRHHYEPAWSARSGRVMAKERVSLFGLTVSDGQRVHYASIDQKTSREIMIRDGLVSNNFRQAPGFLKHNQTLVSEVMALESRVRRRDRSHPWRRGRRCRSGQRGRGGDRRSRRTRRPCG
;
A
#
# COMPACT_ATOMS: atom_id res chain seq x y z
N LEU A 1 10.33 24.75 -24.45
CA LEU A 1 10.32 26.02 -23.70
C LEU A 1 8.93 26.65 -23.65
N ILE A 2 8.23 26.81 -24.78
CA ILE A 2 6.87 27.41 -24.83
C ILE A 2 5.81 26.58 -24.11
N GLN A 3 5.91 25.25 -24.08
CA GLN A 3 4.97 24.37 -23.38
C GLN A 3 5.10 24.41 -21.85
N ILE A 4 6.28 24.66 -21.32
CA ILE A 4 6.50 24.76 -19.86
C ILE A 4 6.05 26.13 -19.34
N LEU A 5 6.19 27.19 -20.10
CA LEU A 5 5.63 28.51 -19.78
C LEU A 5 4.09 28.55 -19.77
N ILE A 6 3.43 27.67 -20.53
CA ILE A 6 1.95 27.54 -20.57
C ILE A 6 1.40 26.73 -19.40
N LEU A 7 2.17 25.84 -18.81
CA LEU A 7 1.74 25.03 -17.65
C LEU A 7 1.82 25.78 -16.30
N MET A 8 2.58 26.87 -16.22
CA MET A 8 2.70 27.68 -15.00
C MET A 8 1.58 28.69 -14.73
N PRO A 9 0.79 29.21 -15.70
CA PRO A 9 -0.27 30.20 -15.38
C PRO A 9 -1.50 29.62 -14.69
N TYR A 10 -1.63 28.31 -14.56
CA TYR A 10 -2.73 27.67 -13.83
C TYR A 10 -2.39 27.27 -12.38
N VAL A 11 -1.18 27.50 -11.93
CA VAL A 11 -0.84 27.39 -10.52
C VAL A 11 -1.17 28.73 -9.89
N ASP A 12 -2.20 28.75 -9.03
CA ASP A 12 -2.54 29.90 -8.22
C ASP A 12 -1.29 30.30 -7.40
N MET A 13 -0.55 31.27 -7.91
CA MET A 13 0.73 31.75 -7.37
C MET A 13 0.59 32.42 -6.00
N SER A 14 -0.62 32.54 -5.46
CA SER A 14 -0.82 32.88 -4.04
C SER A 14 -0.31 31.78 -3.12
N LEU A 15 0.24 30.70 -3.68
CA LEU A 15 0.42 29.45 -3.00
C LEU A 15 1.80 29.25 -2.39
N ASN A 16 2.88 29.98 -2.76
CA ASN A 16 4.15 29.56 -2.17
C ASN A 16 5.33 30.50 -2.40
N SER A 17 5.87 31.09 -1.34
CA SER A 17 7.29 31.44 -1.26
C SER A 17 8.17 30.22 -1.65
N GLN A 18 7.81 29.02 -1.25
CA GLN A 18 8.46 27.76 -1.60
C GLN A 18 8.54 27.50 -3.13
N MET A 19 7.50 27.84 -3.90
CA MET A 19 7.56 27.74 -5.36
C MET A 19 8.41 28.84 -6.00
N ILE A 20 8.50 30.00 -5.40
CA ILE A 20 9.30 31.11 -5.91
C ILE A 20 10.80 30.77 -5.78
N ASP A 21 11.22 30.32 -4.60
CA ASP A 21 12.61 29.95 -4.35
C ASP A 21 13.04 28.75 -5.21
N MET A 22 12.14 27.76 -5.39
CA MET A 22 12.34 26.67 -6.34
C MET A 22 12.40 27.16 -7.79
N VAL A 23 11.60 28.16 -8.19
CA VAL A 23 11.61 28.70 -9.55
C VAL A 23 12.96 29.36 -9.85
N ASP A 24 13.55 30.08 -8.90
CA ASP A 24 14.90 30.68 -9.06
C ASP A 24 15.96 29.60 -9.27
N GLU A 25 15.96 28.56 -8.42
CA GLU A 25 16.87 27.42 -8.55
C GLU A 25 16.68 26.67 -9.87
N TYR A 26 15.43 26.43 -10.29
CA TYR A 26 15.11 25.80 -11.56
C TYR A 26 15.48 26.65 -12.77
N ALA A 27 15.24 27.96 -12.74
CA ALA A 27 15.59 28.86 -13.83
C ALA A 27 17.09 28.85 -14.05
N ASN A 28 17.87 28.87 -12.97
CA ASN A 28 19.34 28.85 -13.04
C ASN A 28 19.85 27.46 -13.48
N ALA A 29 19.40 26.38 -12.84
CA ALA A 29 19.95 25.05 -13.08
C ALA A 29 19.52 24.41 -14.41
N TYR A 30 18.29 24.68 -14.88
CA TYR A 30 17.70 23.93 -16.00
C TYR A 30 17.25 24.79 -17.19
N PHE A 31 17.15 26.10 -17.02
CA PHE A 31 16.61 27.01 -18.05
C PHE A 31 17.57 28.14 -18.48
N ASN A 32 18.87 27.99 -18.20
CA ASN A 32 19.90 28.96 -18.55
C ASN A 32 19.56 30.39 -18.11
N ASP A 33 19.31 30.57 -16.83
CA ASP A 33 18.97 31.87 -16.22
C ASP A 33 17.75 32.54 -16.89
N ALA A 34 16.71 31.78 -17.15
CA ALA A 34 15.49 32.33 -17.74
C ALA A 34 14.92 33.46 -16.86
N PRO A 35 14.47 34.59 -17.44
CA PRO A 35 13.98 35.71 -16.67
C PRO A 35 12.71 35.32 -15.89
N ILE A 36 12.70 35.60 -14.59
CA ILE A 36 11.59 35.36 -13.68
C ILE A 36 10.82 36.66 -13.49
N ILE A 37 9.52 36.60 -13.65
CA ILE A 37 8.61 37.72 -13.39
C ILE A 37 7.81 37.38 -12.12
N GLU A 38 8.14 38.05 -11.03
CA GLU A 38 7.41 37.95 -9.77
C GLU A 38 6.29 38.99 -9.72
N VAL A 39 5.08 38.54 -9.43
CA VAL A 39 3.91 39.37 -9.18
C VAL A 39 3.41 39.14 -7.79
N SER A 40 3.73 39.99 -6.84
CA SER A 40 3.26 39.89 -5.46
C SER A 40 1.78 40.24 -5.33
N GLY A 41 1.00 39.33 -4.74
CA GLY A 41 -0.37 39.64 -4.31
C GLY A 41 -0.33 40.60 -3.11
N ARG A 42 -1.16 41.66 -3.11
CA ARG A 42 -1.29 42.56 -1.96
C ARG A 42 -1.93 41.80 -0.80
N THR A 43 -1.18 41.56 0.28
CA THR A 43 -1.68 40.98 1.54
C THR A 43 -1.51 41.99 2.66
N PHE A 44 -2.41 41.93 3.63
CA PHE A 44 -2.28 42.72 4.85
C PHE A 44 -1.17 42.13 5.75
N PRO A 45 -0.53 42.94 6.61
CA PRO A 45 0.45 42.45 7.56
C PRO A 45 -0.13 41.36 8.46
N VAL A 46 0.71 40.37 8.79
CA VAL A 46 0.38 39.30 9.75
C VAL A 46 1.41 39.30 10.85
N GLU A 47 0.96 39.60 12.07
CA GLU A 47 1.78 39.46 13.28
C GLU A 47 1.93 37.98 13.64
N VAL A 48 3.16 37.54 13.93
CA VAL A 48 3.45 36.18 14.41
C VAL A 48 3.74 36.24 15.90
N ARG A 49 3.04 35.41 16.68
CA ARG A 49 3.27 35.25 18.12
C ARG A 49 3.64 33.80 18.41
N TYR A 50 4.81 33.62 19.00
CA TYR A 50 5.29 32.32 19.46
C TYR A 50 4.87 32.12 20.92
N LEU A 51 4.28 30.97 21.22
CA LEU A 51 3.78 30.60 22.53
C LEU A 51 4.47 29.32 22.99
N ASP A 52 5.62 29.48 23.65
CA ASP A 52 6.41 28.39 24.22
C ASP A 52 6.96 28.82 25.59
N SER A 53 6.09 29.30 26.47
CA SER A 53 6.44 29.54 27.87
C SER A 53 6.50 28.21 28.63
N VAL A 54 7.20 28.22 29.79
CA VAL A 54 7.26 27.04 30.69
C VAL A 54 5.83 26.63 31.11
N GLU A 55 4.97 27.62 31.34
CA GLU A 55 3.57 27.41 31.71
C GLU A 55 2.77 26.80 30.55
N ASP A 56 3.12 27.10 29.28
CA ASP A 56 2.46 26.54 28.09
C ASP A 56 2.87 25.09 27.83
N ARG A 57 4.12 24.71 28.16
CA ARG A 57 4.62 23.33 27.99
C ARG A 57 3.90 22.33 28.88
N ASP A 58 3.51 22.75 30.09
CA ASP A 58 2.74 21.92 31.03
C ASP A 58 1.27 21.74 30.59
N ARG A 59 0.78 22.60 29.69
CA ARG A 59 -0.57 22.52 29.14
C ARG A 59 -0.55 21.73 27.84
N GLY A 60 -1.41 20.76 27.69
CA GLY A 60 -1.58 20.06 26.41
C GLY A 60 -2.05 21.01 25.30
N VAL A 61 -1.61 20.78 24.06
CA VAL A 61 -1.98 21.58 22.86
C VAL A 61 -3.48 21.88 22.77
N GLN A 62 -4.33 20.93 23.16
CA GLN A 62 -5.79 21.11 23.16
C GLN A 62 -6.22 22.23 24.12
N GLN A 63 -5.64 22.30 25.31
CA GLN A 63 -5.96 23.33 26.32
C GLN A 63 -5.48 24.70 25.87
N GLN A 64 -4.28 24.79 25.28
CA GLN A 64 -3.75 26.05 24.73
C GLN A 64 -4.64 26.59 23.62
N VAL A 65 -5.09 25.72 22.67
CA VAL A 65 -6.02 26.13 21.60
C VAL A 65 -7.33 26.64 22.18
N VAL A 66 -7.90 25.95 23.18
CA VAL A 66 -9.16 26.34 23.82
C VAL A 66 -9.02 27.70 24.50
N GLN A 67 -7.95 27.92 25.26
CA GLN A 67 -7.66 29.18 25.92
C GLN A 67 -7.52 30.34 24.93
N LEU A 68 -6.73 30.15 23.87
CA LEU A 68 -6.57 31.17 22.82
C LEU A 68 -7.89 31.53 22.12
N VAL A 69 -8.74 30.53 21.85
CA VAL A 69 -10.06 30.78 21.28
C VAL A 69 -10.90 31.61 22.21
N ASP A 70 -10.88 31.38 23.53
CA ASP A 70 -11.60 32.14 24.53
C ASP A 70 -11.04 33.59 24.64
N GLU A 71 -9.72 33.77 24.69
CA GLU A 71 -9.04 35.08 24.73
C GLU A 71 -9.33 35.92 23.44
N ILE A 72 -9.34 35.30 22.26
CA ILE A 72 -9.69 35.97 21.01
C ILE A 72 -11.18 36.36 21.02
N ALA A 73 -12.07 35.51 21.55
CA ALA A 73 -13.49 35.80 21.66
C ALA A 73 -13.77 36.97 22.62
N GLU A 74 -12.91 37.19 23.61
CA GLU A 74 -12.92 38.31 24.55
C GLU A 74 -12.17 39.55 24.04
N GLU A 75 -11.73 39.54 22.78
CA GLU A 75 -11.06 40.66 22.11
C GLU A 75 -9.68 41.06 22.71
N HIS A 76 -9.00 40.16 23.45
CA HIS A 76 -7.69 40.45 24.05
C HIS A 76 -6.59 40.76 23.00
N TYR A 77 -6.74 40.28 21.75
CA TYR A 77 -5.77 40.45 20.68
C TYR A 77 -6.23 41.35 19.53
N GLY A 78 -7.28 42.16 19.78
CA GLY A 78 -7.82 43.06 18.79
C GLY A 78 -9.26 42.72 18.36
N PRO A 79 -9.79 43.37 17.31
CA PRO A 79 -11.19 43.22 16.90
C PRO A 79 -11.53 41.77 16.56
N ARG A 80 -12.77 41.38 16.86
CA ARG A 80 -13.28 40.04 16.52
C ARG A 80 -13.05 39.67 15.07
N GLY A 81 -12.67 38.44 14.83
CA GLY A 81 -12.48 37.87 13.50
C GLY A 81 -12.42 36.35 13.57
N ASP A 82 -12.74 35.71 12.46
CA ASP A 82 -12.80 34.27 12.39
C ASP A 82 -11.42 33.63 12.63
N ILE A 83 -11.44 32.47 13.26
CA ILE A 83 -10.24 31.73 13.69
C ILE A 83 -10.10 30.48 12.82
N LEU A 84 -8.91 30.23 12.31
CA LEU A 84 -8.53 28.97 11.67
C LEU A 84 -7.51 28.24 12.57
N VAL A 85 -7.88 27.04 13.00
CA VAL A 85 -7.00 26.17 13.81
C VAL A 85 -6.54 25.01 12.97
N PHE A 86 -5.23 24.84 12.83
CA PHE A 86 -4.67 23.68 12.18
C PHE A 86 -4.60 22.48 13.12
N CYS A 87 -5.02 21.31 12.63
CA CYS A 87 -5.04 20.07 13.37
C CYS A 87 -4.35 18.97 12.58
N PRO A 88 -3.54 18.10 13.20
CA PRO A 88 -2.87 17.02 12.48
C PRO A 88 -3.82 15.93 11.96
N GLY A 89 -5.05 15.87 12.41
CA GLY A 89 -6.00 14.87 11.91
C GLY A 89 -7.42 14.98 12.46
N GLU A 90 -8.32 14.14 11.92
CA GLU A 90 -9.76 14.13 12.25
C GLU A 90 -10.06 13.89 13.74
N ARG A 91 -9.21 13.12 14.44
CA ARG A 91 -9.38 12.84 15.86
C ARG A 91 -9.22 14.13 16.66
N GLN A 92 -8.16 14.87 16.43
CA GLN A 92 -7.88 16.13 17.11
C GLN A 92 -8.96 17.18 16.81
N ILE A 93 -9.46 17.23 15.56
CA ILE A 93 -10.60 18.10 15.20
C ILE A 93 -11.83 17.75 16.04
N ARG A 94 -12.16 16.47 16.20
CA ARG A 94 -13.31 16.04 16.99
C ARG A 94 -13.15 16.33 18.48
N ASP A 95 -11.95 16.10 19.01
CA ASP A 95 -11.64 16.33 20.42
C ASP A 95 -11.73 17.85 20.76
N LEU A 96 -11.16 18.71 19.88
CA LEU A 96 -11.28 20.17 20.00
C LEU A 96 -12.72 20.67 19.80
N ALA A 97 -13.43 20.14 18.80
CA ALA A 97 -14.84 20.51 18.59
C ALA A 97 -15.71 20.16 19.80
N LYS A 98 -15.40 19.04 20.50
CA LYS A 98 -16.08 18.68 21.74
C LYS A 98 -15.71 19.63 22.89
N ALA A 99 -14.43 20.00 23.01
CA ALA A 99 -13.96 20.91 24.06
C ALA A 99 -14.50 22.35 23.91
N LEU A 100 -14.74 22.79 22.68
CA LEU A 100 -15.31 24.12 22.37
C LEU A 100 -16.84 24.16 22.38
N ARG A 101 -17.51 23.02 22.58
CA ARG A 101 -18.98 22.96 22.64
C ARG A 101 -19.55 23.72 23.83
N GLY A 102 -20.70 24.38 23.63
CA GLY A 102 -21.42 25.05 24.71
C GLY A 102 -20.94 26.47 25.01
N ARG A 103 -19.99 27.01 24.23
CA ARG A 103 -19.58 28.42 24.32
C ARG A 103 -20.57 29.29 23.56
N ASP A 104 -21.13 30.28 24.24
CA ASP A 104 -22.04 31.25 23.64
C ASP A 104 -21.33 32.06 22.54
N ARG A 105 -21.99 32.21 21.41
CA ARG A 105 -21.53 32.99 20.25
C ARG A 105 -20.32 32.43 19.51
N ILE A 106 -19.89 31.17 19.76
CA ILE A 106 -18.85 30.50 19.00
C ILE A 106 -19.47 29.40 18.11
N GLN A 107 -19.23 29.50 16.81
CA GLN A 107 -19.61 28.48 15.83
C GLN A 107 -18.38 27.65 15.44
N VAL A 108 -18.31 26.41 15.89
CA VAL A 108 -17.22 25.48 15.55
C VAL A 108 -17.54 24.71 14.28
N LEU A 109 -16.68 24.81 13.26
CA LEU A 109 -16.84 24.18 11.95
C LEU A 109 -15.62 23.30 11.63
N PRO A 110 -15.79 21.99 11.54
CA PRO A 110 -14.73 21.09 11.09
C PRO A 110 -14.49 21.23 9.58
N LEU A 111 -13.21 21.05 9.14
CA LEU A 111 -12.82 21.08 7.73
C LEU A 111 -11.74 20.01 7.46
N TYR A 112 -12.13 18.89 6.87
CA TYR A 112 -11.22 17.83 6.43
C TYR A 112 -11.82 17.08 5.23
N ALA A 113 -10.96 16.39 4.46
CA ALA A 113 -11.31 15.83 3.14
C ALA A 113 -12.49 14.83 3.14
N ARG A 114 -12.74 14.14 4.27
CA ARG A 114 -13.81 13.13 4.35
C ARG A 114 -15.18 13.68 4.75
N LEU A 115 -15.27 14.97 5.03
CA LEU A 115 -16.58 15.59 5.30
C LEU A 115 -17.46 15.55 4.05
N SER A 116 -18.76 15.51 4.27
CA SER A 116 -19.73 15.70 3.20
C SER A 116 -19.61 17.11 2.59
N ASN A 117 -19.98 17.24 1.31
CA ASN A 117 -19.98 18.54 0.64
C ASN A 117 -20.83 19.58 1.36
N ALA A 118 -21.95 19.15 1.96
CA ALA A 118 -22.83 20.04 2.73
C ALA A 118 -22.12 20.60 3.97
N GLU A 119 -21.36 19.76 4.69
CA GLU A 119 -20.58 20.19 5.86
C GLU A 119 -19.41 21.09 5.46
N GLN A 120 -18.69 20.74 4.36
CA GLN A 120 -17.63 21.60 3.84
C GLN A 120 -18.18 22.98 3.39
N ASN A 121 -19.30 23.01 2.68
CA ASN A 121 -19.94 24.27 2.24
C ASN A 121 -20.36 25.18 3.39
N ARG A 122 -20.65 24.65 4.57
CA ARG A 122 -20.96 25.48 5.76
C ARG A 122 -19.78 26.34 6.20
N VAL A 123 -18.56 25.91 5.90
CA VAL A 123 -17.34 26.69 6.20
C VAL A 123 -17.27 27.93 5.31
N PHE A 124 -17.70 27.84 4.05
CA PHE A 124 -17.63 28.92 3.07
C PHE A 124 -18.86 29.84 3.11
N ASN A 125 -20.01 29.35 3.57
CA ASN A 125 -21.26 30.07 3.65
C ASN A 125 -21.75 30.11 5.10
N PRO A 126 -21.17 30.95 5.96
CA PRO A 126 -21.52 31.00 7.36
C PRO A 126 -22.96 31.54 7.57
N SER A 127 -23.76 30.79 8.30
CA SER A 127 -25.16 31.12 8.62
C SER A 127 -25.32 31.53 10.07
N GLY A 128 -24.52 32.46 10.57
CA GLY A 128 -24.60 32.86 11.99
C GLY A 128 -23.97 34.22 12.29
N ARG A 129 -24.36 34.83 13.42
CA ARG A 129 -23.80 36.10 13.92
C ARG A 129 -22.65 35.90 14.94
N GLY A 130 -22.19 34.67 15.18
CA GLY A 130 -21.13 34.34 16.13
C GLY A 130 -19.73 34.32 15.53
N LEU A 131 -18.72 34.26 16.41
CA LEU A 131 -17.34 34.02 16.05
C LEU A 131 -17.20 32.62 15.43
N ARG A 132 -16.64 32.51 14.24
CA ARG A 132 -16.44 31.24 13.56
C ARG A 132 -15.05 30.68 13.88
N VAL A 133 -15.01 29.44 14.38
CA VAL A 133 -13.78 28.68 14.62
C VAL A 133 -13.73 27.50 13.66
N VAL A 134 -12.87 27.58 12.66
CA VAL A 134 -12.67 26.52 11.66
C VAL A 134 -11.54 25.62 12.13
N LEU A 135 -11.84 24.35 12.41
CA LEU A 135 -10.85 23.34 12.78
C LEU A 135 -10.49 22.54 11.53
N ALA A 136 -9.30 22.75 10.98
CA ALA A 136 -8.92 22.19 9.68
C ALA A 136 -7.67 21.32 9.75
N THR A 137 -7.59 20.33 8.84
CA THR A 137 -6.33 19.69 8.53
C THR A 137 -5.52 20.56 7.54
N ASN A 138 -4.37 20.07 7.08
CA ASN A 138 -3.57 20.71 6.02
C ASN A 138 -4.34 20.97 4.70
N VAL A 139 -5.57 20.49 4.55
CA VAL A 139 -6.46 20.85 3.43
C VAL A 139 -6.69 22.36 3.33
N ALA A 140 -6.69 23.08 4.46
CA ALA A 140 -6.80 24.53 4.51
C ALA A 140 -5.45 25.25 4.31
N GLU A 141 -4.35 24.53 4.23
CA GLU A 141 -3.01 25.10 4.02
C GLU A 141 -2.79 25.52 2.56
N THR A 142 -3.23 24.70 1.61
CA THR A 142 -3.02 24.93 0.17
C THR A 142 -4.30 24.91 -0.66
N SER A 143 -5.18 23.93 -0.44
CA SER A 143 -6.25 23.58 -1.38
C SER A 143 -7.52 24.44 -1.26
N LEU A 144 -7.79 25.01 -0.08
CA LEU A 144 -9.02 25.73 0.19
C LEU A 144 -8.74 27.08 0.85
N THR A 145 -9.29 28.15 0.28
CA THR A 145 -9.25 29.48 0.89
C THR A 145 -10.52 29.71 1.71
N VAL A 146 -10.38 29.74 3.03
CA VAL A 146 -11.48 30.06 3.93
C VAL A 146 -11.59 31.60 4.03
N PRO A 147 -12.71 32.20 3.63
CA PRO A 147 -12.86 33.65 3.66
C PRO A 147 -13.04 34.16 5.10
N GLY A 148 -12.59 35.39 5.38
CA GLY A 148 -12.83 36.09 6.64
C GLY A 148 -11.91 35.69 7.81
N ILE A 149 -10.91 34.82 7.60
CA ILE A 149 -9.96 34.44 8.64
C ILE A 149 -9.07 35.63 9.02
N ARG A 150 -9.08 35.95 10.29
CA ARG A 150 -8.22 36.97 10.91
C ARG A 150 -7.16 36.37 11.83
N TYR A 151 -7.49 35.27 12.49
CA TYR A 151 -6.62 34.60 13.44
C TYR A 151 -6.29 33.18 12.96
N VAL A 152 -5.03 32.84 13.04
CA VAL A 152 -4.53 31.48 12.76
C VAL A 152 -3.92 30.91 14.05
N ILE A 153 -4.27 29.70 14.42
CA ILE A 153 -3.63 28.94 15.49
C ILE A 153 -2.94 27.73 14.86
N ASP A 154 -1.60 27.69 14.96
CA ASP A 154 -0.75 26.66 14.35
C ASP A 154 0.00 25.88 15.40
N PRO A 155 -0.41 24.64 15.71
CA PRO A 155 0.36 23.74 16.60
C PRO A 155 1.68 23.23 16.01
N GLY A 156 1.93 23.47 14.72
CA GLY A 156 3.19 23.10 14.08
C GLY A 156 3.28 21.67 13.57
N ASP A 157 2.20 20.90 13.61
CA ASP A 157 2.19 19.50 13.22
C ASP A 157 1.23 19.22 12.06
N ALA A 158 1.57 18.19 11.24
CA ALA A 158 0.70 17.67 10.20
C ALA A 158 0.86 16.16 10.02
N ARG A 159 -0.13 15.51 9.40
CA ARG A 159 0.04 14.16 8.87
C ARG A 159 0.64 14.23 7.49
N ILE A 160 1.85 13.71 7.37
CA ILE A 160 2.60 13.68 6.11
C ILE A 160 2.65 12.24 5.61
N SER A 161 2.31 12.04 4.33
CA SER A 161 2.41 10.73 3.70
C SER A 161 3.87 10.38 3.47
N ARG A 162 4.32 9.23 4.01
CA ARG A 162 5.67 8.72 3.83
C ARG A 162 5.66 7.25 3.45
N TYR A 163 6.45 6.89 2.46
CA TYR A 163 6.69 5.50 2.11
C TYR A 163 7.76 4.90 3.02
N SER A 164 7.44 3.81 3.70
CA SER A 164 8.39 3.08 4.54
C SER A 164 9.02 1.94 3.75
N HIS A 165 10.30 2.05 3.43
CA HIS A 165 11.07 0.98 2.77
C HIS A 165 11.11 -0.32 3.57
N ARG A 166 11.14 -0.22 4.91
CA ARG A 166 11.19 -1.38 5.81
C ARG A 166 9.92 -2.21 5.73
N SER A 167 8.76 -1.56 5.78
CA SER A 167 7.47 -2.25 5.72
C SER A 167 6.90 -2.37 4.31
N GLY A 168 7.41 -1.59 3.33
CA GLY A 168 6.83 -1.48 2.00
C GLY A 168 5.41 -0.91 2.01
N LEU A 169 5.08 -0.10 3.03
CA LEU A 169 3.77 0.49 3.23
C LEU A 169 3.85 2.01 3.28
N GLN A 170 2.76 2.63 2.88
CA GLN A 170 2.56 4.06 3.10
C GLN A 170 2.10 4.30 4.54
N ARG A 171 2.75 5.24 5.20
CA ARG A 171 2.45 5.66 6.57
C ARG A 171 1.96 7.08 6.56
N LEU A 172 1.19 7.45 7.58
CA LEU A 172 0.72 8.80 7.82
C LEU A 172 1.12 9.24 9.24
N PRO A 173 2.43 9.34 9.54
CA PRO A 173 2.87 9.84 10.83
C PRO A 173 2.44 11.29 11.03
N ILE A 174 2.33 11.71 12.28
CA ILE A 174 2.25 13.12 12.67
C ILE A 174 3.70 13.58 12.80
N GLU A 175 4.08 14.59 12.05
CA GLU A 175 5.42 15.17 12.03
C GLU A 175 5.33 16.68 12.09
N SER A 176 6.37 17.32 12.59
CA SER A 176 6.50 18.77 12.55
C SER A 176 6.60 19.27 11.12
N ILE A 177 5.88 20.34 10.82
CA ILE A 177 5.86 20.96 9.49
C ILE A 177 7.13 21.74 9.20
N SER A 178 7.45 21.97 7.93
CA SER A 178 8.55 22.83 7.48
C SER A 178 8.29 24.31 7.77
N GLN A 179 9.32 25.15 7.69
CA GLN A 179 9.19 26.60 7.80
C GLN A 179 8.27 27.18 6.72
N ALA A 180 8.41 26.71 5.47
CA ALA A 180 7.56 27.10 4.37
C ALA A 180 6.08 26.77 4.61
N SER A 181 5.76 25.55 5.11
CA SER A 181 4.40 25.16 5.49
C SER A 181 3.84 26.04 6.61
N ALA A 182 4.65 26.34 7.64
CA ALA A 182 4.26 27.27 8.71
C ALA A 182 3.97 28.70 8.18
N ASN A 183 4.76 29.16 7.22
CA ASN A 183 4.55 30.45 6.58
C ASN A 183 3.30 30.47 5.69
N GLN A 184 2.98 29.34 5.00
CA GLN A 184 1.71 29.20 4.27
C GLN A 184 0.51 29.25 5.21
N ARG A 185 0.56 28.57 6.37
CA ARG A 185 -0.47 28.64 7.40
C ARG A 185 -0.67 30.06 7.90
N LYS A 186 0.44 30.76 8.20
CA LYS A 186 0.41 32.19 8.51
C LYS A 186 -0.33 33.01 7.45
N GLY A 187 -0.04 32.77 6.17
CA GLY A 187 -0.66 33.47 5.05
C GLY A 187 -2.18 33.24 4.88
N ARG A 188 -2.80 32.36 5.68
CA ARG A 188 -4.25 32.16 5.64
C ARG A 188 -5.03 33.27 6.35
N CYS A 189 -4.43 33.98 7.29
CA CYS A 189 -4.90 35.31 7.70
C CYS A 189 -4.18 36.39 6.89
N GLY A 190 -4.55 37.65 7.01
CA GLY A 190 -3.94 38.74 6.24
C GLY A 190 -4.44 38.91 4.78
N ARG A 191 -5.46 38.16 4.37
CA ARG A 191 -6.03 38.27 3.02
C ARG A 191 -7.08 39.38 2.89
N VAL A 192 -7.83 39.66 3.95
CA VAL A 192 -8.94 40.62 3.96
C VAL A 192 -8.63 41.79 4.89
N ALA A 193 -7.90 41.55 5.96
CA ALA A 193 -7.50 42.53 6.96
C ALA A 193 -6.21 42.08 7.64
N GLU A 194 -5.61 42.93 8.45
CA GLU A 194 -4.48 42.58 9.30
C GLU A 194 -4.82 41.35 10.14
N GLY A 195 -3.88 40.40 10.26
CA GLY A 195 -4.07 39.13 10.91
C GLY A 195 -3.04 38.84 12.01
N VAL A 196 -3.36 37.86 12.87
CA VAL A 196 -2.43 37.35 13.88
C VAL A 196 -2.32 35.85 13.74
N CYS A 197 -1.08 35.34 13.72
CA CYS A 197 -0.77 33.91 13.71
C CYS A 197 -0.11 33.50 15.01
N PHE A 198 -0.79 32.67 15.80
CA PHE A 198 -0.26 32.06 17.01
C PHE A 198 0.41 30.74 16.67
N ARG A 199 1.72 30.63 16.91
CA ARG A 199 2.50 29.41 16.78
C ARG A 199 2.68 28.81 18.18
N LEU A 200 2.15 27.59 18.40
CA LEU A 200 2.23 26.88 19.70
C LEU A 200 3.58 26.16 19.87
N TYR A 201 4.64 26.80 19.46
CA TYR A 201 6.04 26.35 19.54
C TYR A 201 6.95 27.57 19.51
N SER A 202 8.22 27.39 19.95
CA SER A 202 9.18 28.50 20.03
C SER A 202 9.67 28.96 18.66
N GLU A 203 10.22 30.16 18.60
CA GLU A 203 10.92 30.66 17.42
C GLU A 203 12.18 29.85 17.14
N GLU A 204 12.87 29.37 18.17
CA GLU A 204 14.03 28.49 18.04
C GLU A 204 13.64 27.16 17.36
N ASP A 205 12.51 26.55 17.79
CA ASP A 205 11.98 25.35 17.14
C ASP A 205 11.61 25.63 15.67
N PHE A 206 11.00 26.78 15.38
CA PHE A 206 10.71 27.17 14.00
C PHE A 206 11.97 27.27 13.14
N LEU A 207 13.01 27.92 13.63
CA LEU A 207 14.28 28.08 12.90
C LEU A 207 15.05 26.77 12.73
N ALA A 208 14.87 25.84 13.67
CA ALA A 208 15.49 24.50 13.59
C ALA A 208 14.78 23.55 12.62
N ARG A 209 13.56 23.87 12.16
CA ARG A 209 12.80 23.06 11.22
C ARG A 209 13.40 23.12 9.82
N PRO A 210 13.23 22.05 9.01
CA PRO A 210 13.58 22.09 7.58
C PRO A 210 12.91 23.30 6.90
N GLU A 211 13.61 23.95 6.01
CA GLU A 211 13.09 25.09 5.27
C GLU A 211 11.87 24.68 4.43
N PHE A 212 11.99 23.55 3.70
CA PHE A 212 10.95 23.00 2.84
C PHE A 212 10.53 21.58 3.24
N THR A 213 9.32 21.19 2.86
CA THR A 213 8.87 19.80 2.97
C THR A 213 9.50 18.99 1.85
N ASP A 214 9.97 17.76 2.16
CA ASP A 214 10.55 16.86 1.15
C ASP A 214 9.65 16.76 -0.09
N ALA A 215 10.25 16.75 -1.27
CA ALA A 215 9.55 16.58 -2.53
C ALA A 215 8.75 15.25 -2.55
N GLU A 216 7.66 15.20 -3.32
CA GLU A 216 6.80 14.01 -3.38
C GLU A 216 7.57 12.78 -3.86
N ILE A 217 8.53 12.95 -4.76
CA ILE A 217 9.38 11.87 -5.27
C ILE A 217 10.20 11.18 -4.15
N LEU A 218 10.51 11.89 -3.06
CA LEU A 218 11.23 11.36 -1.90
C LEU A 218 10.30 10.69 -0.87
N ARG A 219 8.98 10.83 -1.02
CA ARG A 219 7.99 10.37 -0.05
C ARG A 219 7.07 9.26 -0.55
N THR A 220 7.07 9.01 -1.87
CA THR A 220 6.15 8.08 -2.53
C THR A 220 6.87 6.89 -3.14
N HIS A 221 6.10 5.87 -3.52
CA HIS A 221 6.64 4.70 -4.20
C HIS A 221 6.91 5.00 -5.68
N LEU A 222 8.11 4.72 -6.18
CA LEU A 222 8.57 5.17 -7.49
C LEU A 222 8.14 4.32 -8.68
N ALA A 223 7.38 3.23 -8.50
CA ALA A 223 7.04 2.33 -9.61
C ALA A 223 6.35 3.04 -10.79
N SER A 224 5.41 3.95 -10.52
CA SER A 224 4.72 4.72 -11.57
C SER A 224 5.67 5.62 -12.35
N VAL A 225 6.57 6.31 -11.64
CA VAL A 225 7.57 7.20 -12.25
C VAL A 225 8.54 6.40 -13.11
N ILE A 226 9.08 5.31 -12.58
CA ILE A 226 10.01 4.43 -13.31
C ILE A 226 9.35 3.85 -14.56
N LEU A 227 8.12 3.34 -14.43
CA LEU A 227 7.37 2.78 -15.55
C LEU A 227 7.19 3.81 -16.68
N ARG A 228 6.83 5.04 -16.31
CA ARG A 228 6.64 6.13 -17.25
C ARG A 228 7.94 6.58 -17.90
N MET A 229 9.02 6.68 -17.14
CA MET A 229 10.35 7.02 -17.66
C MET A 229 10.85 5.98 -18.66
N LEU A 230 10.66 4.68 -18.36
CA LEU A 230 11.02 3.59 -19.27
C LEU A 230 10.20 3.62 -20.56
N GLU A 231 8.90 3.93 -20.48
CA GLU A 231 8.04 4.07 -21.66
C GLU A 231 8.48 5.23 -22.57
N LEU A 232 8.77 6.38 -21.97
CA LEU A 232 9.18 7.59 -22.68
C LEU A 232 10.66 7.54 -23.14
N GLY A 233 11.41 6.51 -22.79
CA GLY A 233 12.82 6.38 -23.15
C GLY A 233 13.71 7.43 -22.52
N LEU A 234 13.39 7.94 -21.32
CA LEU A 234 14.14 9.00 -20.62
C LEU A 234 15.47 8.52 -20.00
N GLY A 235 15.87 7.29 -20.28
CA GLY A 235 17.12 6.72 -19.78
C GLY A 235 17.01 6.10 -18.39
N ASP A 236 18.16 5.97 -17.72
CA ASP A 236 18.26 5.38 -16.38
C ASP A 236 17.78 6.38 -15.31
N VAL A 237 16.75 6.03 -14.57
CA VAL A 237 16.20 6.83 -13.48
C VAL A 237 17.25 7.26 -12.43
N ARG A 238 18.32 6.47 -12.25
CA ARG A 238 19.42 6.77 -11.32
C ARG A 238 20.37 7.86 -11.82
N LYS A 239 20.33 8.14 -13.12
CA LYS A 239 21.19 9.13 -13.80
C LYS A 239 20.39 10.32 -14.31
N PHE A 240 19.08 10.26 -14.18
CA PHE A 240 18.21 11.36 -14.59
C PHE A 240 18.43 12.55 -13.66
N PRO A 241 18.59 13.76 -14.19
CA PRO A 241 18.86 14.97 -13.41
C PRO A 241 17.60 15.46 -12.70
N PHE A 242 17.18 14.72 -11.66
CA PHE A 242 16.14 15.21 -10.75
C PHE A 242 16.71 16.37 -9.92
N VAL A 243 15.87 17.32 -9.59
CA VAL A 243 16.22 18.38 -8.63
C VAL A 243 16.52 17.75 -7.27
N ASP A 244 15.57 16.94 -6.77
CA ASP A 244 15.76 16.12 -5.57
C ASP A 244 15.88 14.65 -6.00
N PRO A 245 17.10 14.11 -6.14
CA PRO A 245 17.26 12.75 -6.62
C PRO A 245 16.76 11.71 -5.58
N PRO A 246 15.96 10.72 -6.00
CA PRO A 246 15.47 9.70 -5.09
C PRO A 246 16.58 8.77 -4.61
N ASP A 247 16.47 8.29 -3.36
CA ASP A 247 17.40 7.32 -2.78
C ASP A 247 17.44 6.02 -3.63
N ALA A 248 18.63 5.45 -3.77
CA ALA A 248 18.85 4.18 -4.44
C ALA A 248 17.99 3.02 -3.91
N LYS A 249 17.55 3.07 -2.64
CA LYS A 249 16.61 2.11 -2.06
C LYS A 249 15.21 2.27 -2.65
N MET A 250 14.74 3.52 -2.83
CA MET A 250 13.44 3.82 -3.42
C MET A 250 13.36 3.31 -4.85
N VAL A 251 14.42 3.56 -5.62
CA VAL A 251 14.53 3.09 -7.00
C VAL A 251 14.51 1.55 -7.06
N ARG A 252 15.26 0.86 -6.19
CA ARG A 252 15.24 -0.60 -6.12
C ARG A 252 13.87 -1.16 -5.75
N ASP A 253 13.18 -0.53 -4.81
CA ASP A 253 11.81 -0.94 -4.42
C ASP A 253 10.83 -0.73 -5.57
N GLY A 254 10.98 0.36 -6.33
CA GLY A 254 10.20 0.63 -7.54
C GLY A 254 10.39 -0.46 -8.60
N PHE A 255 11.64 -0.80 -8.94
CA PHE A 255 11.93 -1.89 -9.88
C PHE A 255 11.45 -3.24 -9.35
N ARG A 256 11.62 -3.54 -8.06
CA ARG A 256 11.11 -4.77 -7.45
C ARG A 256 9.59 -4.92 -7.64
N LEU A 257 8.83 -3.86 -7.40
CA LEU A 257 7.39 -3.90 -7.65
C LEU A 257 7.08 -4.11 -9.13
N LEU A 258 7.77 -3.42 -10.03
CA LEU A 258 7.56 -3.60 -11.48
C LEU A 258 7.89 -5.02 -11.94
N THR A 259 8.92 -5.66 -11.36
CA THR A 259 9.24 -7.08 -11.60
C THR A 259 8.14 -8.00 -11.05
N GLU A 260 7.62 -7.71 -9.85
CA GLU A 260 6.50 -8.46 -9.25
C GLU A 260 5.25 -8.40 -10.12
N LEU A 261 5.00 -7.25 -10.78
CA LEU A 261 3.87 -7.04 -11.69
C LEU A 261 4.14 -7.55 -13.12
N ASP A 262 5.30 -8.15 -13.36
CA ASP A 262 5.75 -8.58 -14.69
C ASP A 262 5.83 -7.42 -15.71
N ALA A 263 6.02 -6.21 -15.22
CA ALA A 263 6.15 -5.01 -16.06
C ALA A 263 7.56 -4.83 -16.63
N VAL A 264 8.57 -5.34 -15.93
CA VAL A 264 9.98 -5.34 -16.38
C VAL A 264 10.59 -6.74 -16.25
N ASP A 265 11.53 -7.04 -17.14
CA ASP A 265 12.31 -8.28 -17.13
C ASP A 265 13.50 -8.20 -16.13
N ALA A 266 14.30 -9.26 -16.07
CA ALA A 266 15.50 -9.35 -15.24
C ALA A 266 16.57 -8.28 -15.59
N HIS A 267 16.51 -7.69 -16.79
CA HIS A 267 17.40 -6.63 -17.26
C HIS A 267 16.80 -5.24 -17.13
N ALA A 268 15.71 -5.10 -16.35
CA ALA A 268 14.97 -3.85 -16.15
C ALA A 268 14.39 -3.24 -17.43
N LYS A 269 14.15 -4.03 -18.47
CA LYS A 269 13.49 -3.60 -19.72
C LYS A 269 12.00 -3.88 -19.66
N LEU A 270 11.21 -2.99 -20.28
CA LEU A 270 9.75 -3.16 -20.37
C LEU A 270 9.36 -4.44 -21.09
N THR A 271 8.55 -5.25 -20.43
CA THR A 271 7.84 -6.37 -21.03
C THR A 271 6.67 -5.87 -21.92
N PRO A 272 6.02 -6.73 -22.70
CA PRO A 272 4.76 -6.38 -23.37
C PRO A 272 3.68 -5.92 -22.36
N ILE A 273 3.62 -6.56 -21.18
CA ILE A 273 2.71 -6.18 -20.09
C ILE A 273 3.06 -4.79 -19.57
N GLY A 274 4.35 -4.51 -19.31
CA GLY A 274 4.79 -3.20 -18.84
C GLY A 274 4.46 -2.07 -19.82
N ARG A 275 4.66 -2.29 -21.12
CA ARG A 275 4.25 -1.33 -22.16
C ARG A 275 2.74 -1.09 -22.20
N ALA A 276 1.94 -2.12 -21.98
CA ALA A 276 0.50 -1.99 -21.88
C ALA A 276 0.06 -1.25 -20.62
N MET A 277 0.68 -1.55 -19.48
CA MET A 277 0.42 -0.86 -18.19
C MET A 277 0.75 0.64 -18.28
N ALA A 278 1.85 1.01 -18.92
CA ALA A 278 2.28 2.40 -19.05
C ALA A 278 1.29 3.30 -19.82
N LYS A 279 0.43 2.71 -20.66
CA LYS A 279 -0.63 3.44 -21.39
C LYS A 279 -1.89 3.71 -20.55
N LEU A 280 -2.03 3.05 -19.40
CA LEU A 280 -3.19 3.21 -18.52
C LEU A 280 -2.94 4.34 -17.52
N PRO A 281 -3.87 5.29 -17.35
CA PRO A 281 -3.71 6.44 -16.44
C PRO A 281 -4.05 6.05 -14.98
N VAL A 282 -3.46 4.96 -14.49
CA VAL A 282 -3.67 4.43 -13.13
C VAL A 282 -2.37 3.92 -12.52
N ASP A 283 -2.39 3.68 -11.20
CA ASP A 283 -1.28 3.01 -10.50
C ASP A 283 -0.91 1.68 -11.20
N PRO A 284 0.38 1.33 -11.30
CA PRO A 284 0.83 0.10 -11.96
C PRO A 284 0.14 -1.17 -11.47
N LYS A 285 -0.16 -1.28 -10.16
CA LYS A 285 -0.91 -2.43 -9.61
C LYS A 285 -2.31 -2.53 -10.21
N LEU A 286 -2.99 -1.38 -10.31
CA LEU A 286 -4.33 -1.30 -10.88
C LEU A 286 -4.30 -1.55 -12.39
N GLY A 287 -3.29 -1.05 -13.10
CA GLY A 287 -3.07 -1.34 -14.51
C GLY A 287 -2.88 -2.84 -14.76
N ARG A 288 -2.09 -3.53 -13.93
CA ARG A 288 -1.87 -4.97 -14.03
C ARG A 288 -3.18 -5.77 -13.88
N ILE A 289 -4.04 -5.34 -12.93
CA ILE A 289 -5.36 -5.94 -12.72
C ILE A 289 -6.22 -5.85 -13.99
N LEU A 290 -6.28 -4.68 -14.63
CA LEU A 290 -7.10 -4.50 -15.84
C LEU A 290 -6.63 -5.38 -17.00
N LEU A 291 -5.32 -5.55 -17.18
CA LEU A 291 -4.78 -6.41 -18.23
C LEU A 291 -5.13 -7.89 -17.99
N ASP A 292 -5.08 -8.36 -16.76
CA ASP A 292 -5.46 -9.73 -16.43
C ASP A 292 -6.98 -9.94 -16.48
N ALA A 293 -7.76 -8.94 -16.04
CA ALA A 293 -9.22 -8.96 -16.17
C ALA A 293 -9.68 -9.06 -17.63
N ALA A 294 -8.95 -8.41 -18.56
CA ALA A 294 -9.21 -8.55 -19.99
C ALA A 294 -8.98 -9.99 -20.49
N SER A 295 -7.93 -10.66 -20.00
CA SER A 295 -7.62 -12.04 -20.38
C SER A 295 -8.60 -13.06 -19.77
N ARG A 296 -9.27 -12.73 -18.67
CA ARG A 296 -10.23 -13.58 -17.94
C ARG A 296 -11.69 -13.27 -18.24
N ASP A 297 -11.95 -12.44 -19.26
CA ASP A 297 -13.31 -12.06 -19.69
C ASP A 297 -14.16 -11.44 -18.56
N CYS A 298 -13.50 -10.65 -17.67
CA CYS A 298 -14.12 -9.88 -16.57
C CYS A 298 -13.62 -8.42 -16.55
N LEU A 299 -13.29 -7.85 -17.72
CA LEU A 299 -12.71 -6.51 -17.81
C LEU A 299 -13.67 -5.44 -17.31
N ASN A 300 -14.97 -5.55 -17.55
CA ASN A 300 -15.94 -4.54 -17.12
C ASN A 300 -16.03 -4.46 -15.59
N GLU A 301 -16.09 -5.61 -14.93
CA GLU A 301 -16.04 -5.74 -13.47
C GLU A 301 -14.72 -5.17 -12.93
N GLY A 302 -13.60 -5.51 -13.57
CA GLY A 302 -12.28 -4.95 -13.26
C GLY A 302 -12.24 -3.42 -13.37
N LEU A 303 -12.82 -2.85 -14.42
CA LEU A 303 -12.90 -1.40 -14.64
C LEU A 303 -13.70 -0.70 -13.55
N VAL A 304 -14.83 -1.26 -13.13
CA VAL A 304 -15.65 -0.73 -12.04
C VAL A 304 -14.88 -0.73 -10.72
N ILE A 305 -14.22 -1.86 -10.38
CA ILE A 305 -13.47 -1.98 -9.13
C ILE A 305 -12.24 -1.05 -9.15
N VAL A 306 -11.45 -1.07 -10.23
CA VAL A 306 -10.24 -0.25 -10.34
C VAL A 306 -10.56 1.24 -10.28
N SER A 307 -11.62 1.69 -10.96
CA SER A 307 -12.06 3.09 -10.87
C SER A 307 -12.54 3.47 -9.46
N ALA A 308 -13.22 2.54 -8.76
CA ALA A 308 -13.61 2.74 -7.36
C ALA A 308 -12.40 2.86 -6.42
N LEU A 309 -11.34 2.07 -6.66
CA LEU A 309 -10.10 2.13 -5.88
C LEU A 309 -9.25 3.38 -6.18
N SER A 310 -9.52 4.04 -7.31
CA SER A 310 -8.78 5.24 -7.74
C SER A 310 -9.39 6.54 -7.24
N VAL A 311 -10.61 6.52 -6.69
CA VAL A 311 -11.32 7.69 -6.19
C VAL A 311 -11.65 7.56 -4.70
N GLN A 312 -12.06 8.66 -4.08
CA GLN A 312 -12.53 8.61 -2.71
C GLN A 312 -13.88 7.89 -2.63
N ASP A 313 -14.04 7.01 -1.61
CA ASP A 313 -15.27 6.25 -1.38
C ASP A 313 -16.50 7.18 -1.36
N PRO A 314 -17.49 6.98 -2.24
CA PRO A 314 -18.71 7.80 -2.27
C PRO A 314 -19.62 7.58 -1.05
N ARG A 315 -19.46 6.52 -0.28
CA ARG A 315 -20.26 6.22 0.90
C ARG A 315 -19.87 7.13 2.05
N GLU A 316 -20.74 8.03 2.43
CA GLU A 316 -20.53 8.97 3.54
C GLU A 316 -21.00 8.36 4.86
N ARG A 317 -20.30 8.66 5.93
CA ARG A 317 -20.62 8.18 7.28
C ARG A 317 -20.58 9.34 8.28
N PRO A 318 -21.56 10.24 8.24
CA PRO A 318 -21.63 11.36 9.17
C PRO A 318 -21.63 10.86 10.62
N PRO A 319 -20.83 11.43 11.51
CA PRO A 319 -20.70 10.94 12.90
C PRO A 319 -22.03 10.81 13.63
N GLU A 320 -22.94 11.76 13.41
CA GLU A 320 -24.26 11.82 14.06
C GLU A 320 -25.27 10.78 13.51
N LYS A 321 -25.07 10.33 12.27
CA LYS A 321 -25.96 9.40 11.56
C LYS A 321 -25.26 8.11 11.13
N ARG A 322 -24.17 7.76 11.81
CA ARG A 322 -23.31 6.63 11.42
C ARG A 322 -24.07 5.30 11.36
N ALA A 323 -24.87 4.99 12.37
CA ALA A 323 -25.64 3.75 12.40
C ALA A 323 -26.63 3.66 11.23
N GLN A 324 -27.29 4.78 10.91
CA GLN A 324 -28.25 4.86 9.81
C GLN A 324 -27.54 4.72 8.45
N SER A 325 -26.38 5.36 8.25
CA SER A 325 -25.63 5.23 7.01
C SER A 325 -25.06 3.81 6.83
N ASP A 326 -24.53 3.19 7.90
CA ASP A 326 -24.04 1.82 7.86
C ASP A 326 -25.17 0.82 7.52
N GLN A 327 -26.39 1.03 8.04
CA GLN A 327 -27.57 0.24 7.70
C GLN A 327 -27.95 0.38 6.22
N GLN A 328 -27.96 1.61 5.69
CA GLN A 328 -28.26 1.86 4.28
C GLN A 328 -27.24 1.22 3.34
N HIS A 329 -25.96 1.30 3.69
CA HIS A 329 -24.88 0.75 2.87
C HIS A 329 -24.76 -0.77 2.98
N ALA A 330 -25.28 -1.39 4.05
CA ALA A 330 -25.20 -2.84 4.27
C ALA A 330 -25.83 -3.67 3.15
N ARG A 331 -26.82 -3.14 2.44
CA ARG A 331 -27.48 -3.81 1.30
C ARG A 331 -26.55 -4.09 0.12
N PHE A 332 -25.43 -3.36 0.00
CA PHE A 332 -24.44 -3.55 -1.04
C PHE A 332 -23.36 -4.54 -0.65
N ASN A 333 -23.26 -4.91 0.63
CA ASN A 333 -22.20 -5.79 1.12
C ASN A 333 -22.34 -7.21 0.54
N ASP A 334 -21.20 -7.78 0.19
CA ASP A 334 -21.05 -9.20 -0.08
C ASP A 334 -20.37 -9.89 1.10
N SER A 335 -20.77 -11.11 1.42
CA SER A 335 -20.26 -11.84 2.57
C SER A 335 -18.82 -12.32 2.42
N ARG A 336 -18.32 -12.40 1.19
CA ARG A 336 -17.00 -12.94 0.84
C ARG A 336 -16.02 -11.86 0.40
N SER A 337 -16.51 -10.67 -0.07
CA SER A 337 -15.66 -9.69 -0.72
C SER A 337 -16.18 -8.26 -0.64
N ASP A 338 -15.36 -7.35 -0.13
CA ASP A 338 -15.62 -5.91 -0.20
C ASP A 338 -15.53 -5.38 -1.65
N PHE A 339 -14.84 -6.08 -2.56
CA PHE A 339 -14.78 -5.70 -3.97
C PHE A 339 -16.10 -5.96 -4.69
N MET A 340 -16.81 -7.04 -4.33
CA MET A 340 -18.15 -7.30 -4.85
C MET A 340 -19.15 -6.22 -4.41
N ALA A 341 -18.97 -5.63 -3.22
CA ALA A 341 -19.80 -4.52 -2.77
C ALA A 341 -19.71 -3.29 -3.69
N TRP A 342 -18.56 -3.06 -4.34
CA TRP A 342 -18.42 -2.00 -5.35
C TRP A 342 -19.25 -2.30 -6.61
N LEU A 343 -19.28 -3.54 -7.06
CA LEU A 343 -20.10 -3.96 -8.21
C LEU A 343 -21.60 -3.81 -7.92
N ASN A 344 -22.03 -4.19 -6.70
CA ASN A 344 -23.41 -4.06 -6.28
C ASN A 344 -23.85 -2.59 -6.21
N LEU A 345 -22.99 -1.72 -5.63
CA LEU A 345 -23.25 -0.29 -5.59
C LEU A 345 -23.29 0.32 -7.01
N TRP A 346 -22.37 -0.10 -7.90
CA TRP A 346 -22.33 0.38 -9.27
C TRP A 346 -23.60 0.03 -10.03
N ARG A 347 -24.04 -1.24 -9.99
CA ARG A 347 -25.28 -1.69 -10.66
C ARG A 347 -26.48 -0.87 -10.17
N TYR A 348 -26.61 -0.74 -8.86
CA TYR A 348 -27.66 0.07 -8.28
C TYR A 348 -27.64 1.51 -8.80
N LEU A 349 -26.49 2.16 -8.79
CA LEU A 349 -26.35 3.55 -9.26
C LEU A 349 -26.66 3.70 -10.76
N GLU A 350 -26.25 2.73 -11.60
CA GLU A 350 -26.54 2.75 -13.04
C GLU A 350 -28.04 2.51 -13.33
N GLU A 351 -28.71 1.63 -12.58
CA GLU A 351 -30.17 1.46 -12.64
C GLU A 351 -30.91 2.73 -12.26
N GLN A 352 -30.53 3.35 -11.12
CA GLN A 352 -31.15 4.61 -10.68
C GLN A 352 -30.92 5.75 -11.68
N ARG A 353 -29.76 5.80 -12.30
CA ARG A 353 -29.42 6.82 -13.30
C ARG A 353 -30.27 6.69 -14.58
N GLN A 354 -30.64 5.47 -14.97
CA GLN A 354 -31.53 5.25 -16.11
C GLN A 354 -32.98 5.65 -15.79
N ALA A 355 -33.40 5.48 -14.54
CA ALA A 355 -34.76 5.72 -14.10
C ALA A 355 -35.03 7.18 -13.63
N LEU A 356 -34.01 7.91 -13.20
CA LEU A 356 -34.14 9.20 -12.53
C LEU A 356 -33.48 10.34 -13.32
N THR A 357 -34.02 11.54 -13.19
CA THR A 357 -33.35 12.75 -13.64
C THR A 357 -32.14 13.07 -12.77
N GLN A 358 -31.23 13.90 -13.26
CA GLN A 358 -30.01 14.28 -12.55
C GLN A 358 -30.27 14.89 -11.15
N ASN A 359 -31.31 15.73 -11.03
CA ASN A 359 -31.70 16.31 -9.75
C ASN A 359 -32.30 15.26 -8.78
N GLN A 360 -33.09 14.33 -9.30
CA GLN A 360 -33.62 13.22 -8.51
C GLN A 360 -32.52 12.28 -8.02
N LEU A 361 -31.55 11.96 -8.89
CA LEU A 361 -30.39 11.15 -8.51
C LEU A 361 -29.55 11.83 -7.44
N ARG A 362 -29.34 13.15 -7.52
CA ARG A 362 -28.65 13.92 -6.47
C ARG A 362 -29.38 13.83 -5.13
N LYS A 363 -30.70 14.00 -5.11
CA LYS A 363 -31.52 13.86 -3.89
C LYS A 363 -31.52 12.43 -3.35
N LEU A 364 -31.51 11.42 -4.22
CA LEU A 364 -31.36 10.01 -3.84
C LEU A 364 -30.02 9.78 -3.13
N CYS A 365 -28.93 10.22 -3.73
CA CYS A 365 -27.59 10.08 -3.14
C CYS A 365 -27.54 10.73 -1.74
N GLU A 366 -28.05 11.94 -1.58
CA GLU A 366 -28.09 12.65 -0.30
C GLU A 366 -28.89 11.88 0.78
N ARG A 367 -30.07 11.37 0.40
CA ARG A 367 -30.93 10.57 1.30
C ARG A 367 -30.26 9.26 1.74
N GLU A 368 -29.42 8.67 0.88
CA GLU A 368 -28.78 7.37 1.10
C GLU A 368 -27.33 7.49 1.56
N PHE A 369 -26.91 8.68 1.99
CA PHE A 369 -25.54 8.95 2.44
C PHE A 369 -24.48 8.62 1.39
N LEU A 370 -24.76 8.95 0.13
CA LEU A 370 -23.81 8.85 -0.97
C LEU A 370 -23.42 10.26 -1.44
N SER A 371 -22.13 10.50 -1.62
CA SER A 371 -21.64 11.74 -2.22
C SER A 371 -21.88 11.72 -3.72
N TYR A 372 -22.83 12.51 -4.22
CA TYR A 372 -23.12 12.62 -5.64
C TYR A 372 -21.89 13.05 -6.47
N LEU A 373 -21.06 13.95 -5.91
CA LEU A 373 -19.83 14.38 -6.57
C LEU A 373 -18.86 13.22 -6.77
N ARG A 374 -18.61 12.43 -5.71
CA ARG A 374 -17.71 11.26 -5.79
C ARG A 374 -18.28 10.15 -6.67
N VAL A 375 -19.58 9.96 -6.70
CA VAL A 375 -20.24 9.05 -7.66
C VAL A 375 -19.97 9.51 -9.09
N ARG A 376 -20.06 10.81 -9.36
CA ARG A 376 -19.77 11.38 -10.68
C ARG A 376 -18.30 11.23 -11.04
N GLU A 377 -17.39 11.53 -10.13
CA GLU A 377 -15.96 11.36 -10.28
C GLU A 377 -15.60 9.89 -10.57
N TRP A 378 -16.18 8.94 -9.82
CA TRP A 378 -16.01 7.52 -10.07
C TRP A 378 -16.41 7.11 -11.49
N ARG A 379 -17.54 7.62 -11.96
CA ARG A 379 -18.02 7.36 -13.32
C ARG A 379 -17.14 7.99 -14.40
N GLU A 380 -16.61 9.18 -14.15
CA GLU A 380 -15.68 9.84 -15.05
C GLU A 380 -14.36 9.05 -15.19
N VAL A 381 -13.79 8.59 -14.08
CA VAL A 381 -12.60 7.73 -14.08
C VAL A 381 -12.89 6.40 -14.79
N HIS A 382 -14.01 5.76 -14.49
CA HIS A 382 -14.43 4.54 -15.18
C HIS A 382 -14.51 4.77 -16.70
N TYR A 383 -15.15 5.85 -17.14
CA TYR A 383 -15.26 6.17 -18.57
C TYR A 383 -13.90 6.38 -19.23
N GLN A 384 -12.98 7.11 -18.59
CA GLN A 384 -11.61 7.32 -19.09
C GLN A 384 -10.88 5.99 -19.25
N LEU A 385 -11.00 5.09 -18.28
CA LEU A 385 -10.40 3.76 -18.35
C LEU A 385 -11.00 2.90 -19.46
N VAL A 386 -12.32 2.94 -19.67
CA VAL A 386 -12.98 2.27 -20.78
C VAL A 386 -12.44 2.76 -22.12
N VAL A 387 -12.28 4.09 -22.28
CA VAL A 387 -11.71 4.68 -23.51
C VAL A 387 -10.27 4.19 -23.71
N SER A 388 -9.43 4.23 -22.68
CA SER A 388 -8.04 3.77 -22.76
C SER A 388 -7.95 2.28 -23.12
N CYS A 389 -8.78 1.43 -22.52
CA CYS A 389 -8.83 0.00 -22.83
C CYS A 389 -9.29 -0.26 -24.28
N ARG A 390 -10.29 0.49 -24.78
CA ARG A 390 -10.74 0.38 -26.17
C ARG A 390 -9.65 0.83 -27.17
N GLN A 391 -8.89 1.87 -26.86
CA GLN A 391 -7.73 2.30 -27.67
C GLN A 391 -6.64 1.21 -27.73
N MET A 392 -6.56 0.35 -26.73
CA MET A 392 -5.68 -0.82 -26.70
C MET A 392 -6.31 -2.07 -27.34
N ASN A 393 -7.46 -1.94 -28.01
CA ASN A 393 -8.23 -3.01 -28.65
C ASN A 393 -8.81 -4.05 -27.67
N PHE A 394 -9.01 -3.71 -26.40
CA PHE A 394 -9.72 -4.59 -25.48
C PHE A 394 -11.23 -4.47 -25.64
N ARG A 395 -11.90 -5.61 -25.66
CA ARG A 395 -13.36 -5.68 -25.71
C ARG A 395 -13.93 -5.53 -24.29
N VAL A 396 -14.73 -4.50 -24.06
CA VAL A 396 -15.48 -4.32 -22.82
C VAL A 396 -16.88 -4.93 -23.04
N ALA A 397 -17.09 -6.13 -22.52
CA ALA A 397 -18.38 -6.83 -22.57
C ALA A 397 -19.30 -6.35 -21.42
N PRO A 398 -20.62 -6.57 -21.49
CA PRO A 398 -21.52 -6.35 -20.35
C PRO A 398 -21.10 -7.18 -19.12
N MET A 399 -21.38 -6.65 -17.91
CA MET A 399 -21.11 -7.37 -16.66
C MET A 399 -21.93 -8.66 -16.59
N LYS A 400 -21.32 -9.72 -16.09
CA LYS A 400 -21.94 -11.03 -15.92
C LYS A 400 -22.51 -11.20 -14.50
N PRO A 401 -23.33 -12.24 -14.23
CA PRO A 401 -23.78 -12.57 -12.88
C PRO A 401 -22.59 -12.85 -11.93
N ASP A 402 -22.72 -12.43 -10.67
CA ASP A 402 -21.62 -12.45 -9.69
C ASP A 402 -21.07 -13.83 -9.35
N ASP A 403 -21.95 -14.83 -9.21
CA ASP A 403 -21.56 -16.17 -8.78
C ASP A 403 -20.64 -16.88 -9.79
N GLU A 404 -20.81 -16.59 -11.07
CA GLU A 404 -19.97 -17.16 -12.14
C GLU A 404 -18.62 -16.44 -12.26
N GLN A 405 -18.53 -15.19 -11.82
CA GLN A 405 -17.36 -14.32 -12.03
C GLN A 405 -16.45 -14.16 -10.81
N TYR A 406 -16.89 -14.59 -9.63
CA TYR A 406 -16.12 -14.37 -8.39
C TYR A 406 -14.65 -14.79 -8.52
N ALA A 407 -14.39 -16.00 -8.98
CA ALA A 407 -13.03 -16.52 -9.12
C ALA A 407 -12.22 -15.76 -10.18
N ALA A 408 -12.81 -15.43 -11.33
CA ALA A 408 -12.14 -14.70 -12.40
C ALA A 408 -11.75 -13.29 -11.94
N ILE A 409 -12.67 -12.56 -11.30
CA ILE A 409 -12.45 -11.21 -10.78
C ILE A 409 -11.33 -11.24 -9.73
N HIS A 410 -11.41 -12.13 -8.73
CA HIS A 410 -10.43 -12.14 -7.63
C HIS A 410 -9.07 -12.65 -8.05
N ARG A 411 -8.96 -13.56 -9.03
CA ARG A 411 -7.69 -13.92 -9.65
C ARG A 411 -7.08 -12.76 -10.42
N ALA A 412 -7.89 -11.96 -11.13
CA ALA A 412 -7.40 -10.75 -11.78
C ALA A 412 -6.89 -9.73 -10.75
N LEU A 413 -7.67 -9.48 -9.69
CA LEU A 413 -7.27 -8.58 -8.59
C LEU A 413 -5.96 -9.02 -7.92
N LEU A 414 -5.75 -10.33 -7.73
CA LEU A 414 -4.53 -10.89 -7.15
C LEU A 414 -3.28 -10.47 -7.93
N THR A 415 -3.33 -10.35 -9.25
CA THR A 415 -2.14 -10.00 -10.05
C THR A 415 -1.52 -8.65 -9.69
N GLY A 416 -2.34 -7.71 -9.23
CA GLY A 416 -1.88 -6.41 -8.73
C GLY A 416 -1.71 -6.34 -7.21
N LEU A 417 -2.32 -7.26 -6.46
CA LEU A 417 -2.44 -7.20 -5.00
C LEU A 417 -1.68 -8.32 -4.27
N LEU A 418 -0.77 -9.04 -4.93
CA LEU A 418 0.00 -10.15 -4.34
C LEU A 418 0.75 -9.76 -3.06
N GLY A 419 1.25 -8.53 -3.00
CA GLY A 419 1.91 -8.00 -1.80
C GLY A 419 0.99 -7.73 -0.61
N ASN A 420 -0.33 -7.83 -0.80
CA ASN A 420 -1.37 -7.57 0.21
C ASN A 420 -2.16 -8.82 0.58
N VAL A 421 -1.63 -10.00 0.26
CA VAL A 421 -2.22 -11.29 0.67
C VAL A 421 -1.83 -11.59 2.12
N ALA A 422 -2.75 -12.20 2.85
CA ALA A 422 -2.52 -12.60 4.23
C ALA A 422 -3.21 -13.93 4.57
N GLN A 423 -2.56 -14.69 5.44
CA GLN A 423 -3.06 -15.94 6.00
C GLN A 423 -3.47 -15.73 7.45
N GLN A 424 -4.63 -16.23 7.84
CA GLN A 424 -5.11 -16.14 9.21
C GLN A 424 -4.13 -16.84 10.17
N ASP A 425 -3.75 -16.13 11.21
CA ASP A 425 -2.91 -16.62 12.31
C ASP A 425 -3.84 -17.09 13.44
N GLU A 426 -4.48 -16.14 14.11
CA GLU A 426 -5.39 -16.39 15.21
C GLU A 426 -6.50 -15.33 15.25
N GLY A 427 -7.75 -15.76 15.31
CA GLY A 427 -8.91 -14.87 15.36
C GLY A 427 -8.94 -13.88 14.19
N ARG A 428 -8.72 -12.59 14.48
CA ARG A 428 -8.68 -11.50 13.49
C ARG A 428 -7.28 -11.08 13.10
N ARG A 429 -6.24 -11.77 13.57
CA ARG A 429 -4.85 -11.53 13.25
C ARG A 429 -4.43 -12.34 12.04
N PHE A 430 -3.64 -11.73 11.20
CA PHE A 430 -3.17 -12.33 9.96
C PHE A 430 -1.65 -12.15 9.83
N ASN A 431 -1.00 -13.20 9.35
CA ASN A 431 0.33 -13.12 8.80
C ASN A 431 0.21 -12.64 7.35
N ALA A 432 0.62 -11.42 7.08
CA ALA A 432 0.58 -10.86 5.74
C ALA A 432 1.92 -11.06 5.02
N ALA A 433 1.89 -10.94 3.70
CA ALA A 433 3.06 -11.01 2.85
C ALA A 433 4.23 -10.16 3.39
N ARG A 434 5.47 -10.64 3.23
CA ARG A 434 6.71 -9.99 3.71
C ARG A 434 6.83 -9.92 5.23
N SER A 435 6.35 -10.96 5.91
CA SER A 435 6.42 -11.13 7.38
C SER A 435 5.77 -10.01 8.18
N ARG A 436 4.73 -9.38 7.63
CA ARG A 436 3.94 -8.37 8.33
C ARG A 436 2.82 -9.02 9.15
N LYS A 437 2.43 -8.38 10.25
CA LYS A 437 1.22 -8.71 10.99
C LYS A 437 0.15 -7.69 10.65
N ALA A 438 -1.04 -8.14 10.32
CA ALA A 438 -2.16 -7.27 9.97
C ALA A 438 -3.45 -7.69 10.68
N GLN A 439 -4.40 -6.77 10.76
CA GLN A 439 -5.76 -7.04 11.23
C GLN A 439 -6.76 -6.56 10.19
N VAL A 440 -7.89 -7.25 10.08
CA VAL A 440 -8.98 -6.80 9.21
C VAL A 440 -9.57 -5.51 9.77
N PHE A 441 -9.75 -4.52 8.90
CA PHE A 441 -10.35 -3.25 9.30
C PHE A 441 -11.82 -3.43 9.71
N PRO A 442 -12.30 -2.78 10.80
CA PRO A 442 -13.65 -3.00 11.34
C PRO A 442 -14.82 -2.75 10.38
N ALA A 443 -14.61 -1.93 9.35
CA ALA A 443 -15.64 -1.64 8.35
C ALA A 443 -15.70 -2.65 7.19
N SER A 444 -14.77 -3.61 7.12
CA SER A 444 -14.81 -4.69 6.12
C SER A 444 -15.89 -5.71 6.44
N SER A 445 -16.54 -6.26 5.41
CA SER A 445 -17.48 -7.38 5.53
C SER A 445 -16.81 -8.62 6.15
N GLN A 446 -15.49 -8.77 5.96
CA GLN A 446 -14.69 -9.87 6.48
C GLN A 446 -14.34 -9.75 7.98
N TYR A 447 -14.70 -8.64 8.64
CA TYR A 447 -14.33 -8.40 10.04
C TYR A 447 -15.01 -9.35 11.03
N LYS A 448 -16.28 -9.67 10.80
CA LYS A 448 -17.06 -10.55 11.69
C LYS A 448 -16.70 -12.02 11.52
N LYS A 449 -16.41 -12.44 10.30
CA LYS A 449 -16.14 -13.83 9.92
C LYS A 449 -14.91 -13.88 9.00
N PRO A 450 -13.70 -13.73 9.58
CA PRO A 450 -12.49 -13.64 8.76
C PRO A 450 -12.18 -14.98 8.07
N PRO A 451 -11.81 -14.97 6.79
CA PRO A 451 -11.43 -16.18 6.05
C PRO A 451 -10.02 -16.64 6.42
N LYS A 452 -9.69 -17.91 6.12
CA LYS A 452 -8.33 -18.44 6.30
C LYS A 452 -7.29 -17.70 5.46
N TRP A 453 -7.66 -17.34 4.23
CA TRP A 453 -6.83 -16.56 3.32
C TRP A 453 -7.61 -15.35 2.85
N LEU A 454 -6.96 -14.20 2.89
CA LEU A 454 -7.53 -12.95 2.39
C LEU A 454 -6.57 -12.21 1.49
N MET A 455 -7.15 -11.41 0.61
CA MET A 455 -6.50 -10.38 -0.16
C MET A 455 -7.08 -9.03 0.27
N ALA A 456 -6.25 -8.00 0.36
CA ALA A 456 -6.69 -6.63 0.66
C ALA A 456 -6.28 -5.67 -0.46
N ALA A 457 -7.09 -4.64 -0.72
CA ALA A 457 -6.71 -3.58 -1.64
C ALA A 457 -5.50 -2.82 -1.12
N GLU A 458 -5.49 -2.53 0.19
CA GLU A 458 -4.39 -1.81 0.84
C GLU A 458 -4.11 -2.33 2.25
N LEU A 459 -2.84 -2.21 2.65
CA LEU A 459 -2.40 -2.37 4.03
C LEU A 459 -1.98 -1.00 4.54
N VAL A 460 -2.67 -0.49 5.55
CA VAL A 460 -2.43 0.84 6.11
C VAL A 460 -1.88 0.71 7.52
N GLU A 461 -0.74 1.30 7.78
CA GLU A 461 -0.12 1.34 9.10
C GLU A 461 -0.52 2.63 9.84
N THR A 462 -1.18 2.45 10.98
CA THR A 462 -1.54 3.50 11.93
C THR A 462 -0.93 3.14 13.29
N SER A 463 -1.72 2.84 14.33
CA SER A 463 -1.23 2.20 15.56
C SER A 463 -0.85 0.73 15.34
N GLN A 464 -1.44 0.11 14.34
CA GLN A 464 -1.19 -1.23 13.83
C GLN A 464 -1.48 -1.27 12.33
N VAL A 465 -1.12 -2.36 11.65
CA VAL A 465 -1.40 -2.53 10.22
C VAL A 465 -2.82 -3.06 10.03
N PHE A 466 -3.64 -2.31 9.30
CA PHE A 466 -4.99 -2.70 8.93
C PHE A 466 -5.08 -3.11 7.46
N ALA A 467 -5.71 -4.26 7.21
CA ALA A 467 -6.13 -4.67 5.88
C ALA A 467 -7.50 -4.07 5.58
N ARG A 468 -7.58 -3.29 4.49
CA ARG A 468 -8.79 -2.60 4.06
C ARG A 468 -9.27 -3.14 2.73
N GLN A 469 -10.59 -3.18 2.56
CA GLN A 469 -11.27 -3.71 1.38
C GLN A 469 -10.78 -5.13 1.08
N CYS A 470 -11.24 -6.05 1.91
CA CYS A 470 -10.78 -7.43 1.93
C CYS A 470 -11.69 -8.36 1.14
N ALA A 471 -11.10 -9.42 0.58
CA ALA A 471 -11.83 -10.52 -0.02
C ALA A 471 -11.24 -11.86 0.44
N ALA A 472 -12.08 -12.87 0.58
CA ALA A 472 -11.67 -14.25 0.73
C ALA A 472 -11.07 -14.78 -0.57
N ILE A 473 -9.96 -15.48 -0.48
CA ILE A 473 -9.29 -16.10 -1.63
C ILE A 473 -8.96 -17.57 -1.34
N GLU A 474 -8.80 -18.34 -2.43
CA GLU A 474 -8.30 -19.71 -2.34
C GLU A 474 -6.78 -19.71 -2.54
N PRO A 475 -6.01 -20.44 -1.70
CA PRO A 475 -4.55 -20.47 -1.79
C PRO A 475 -4.05 -21.00 -3.14
N GLU A 476 -4.80 -21.85 -3.81
CA GLU A 476 -4.47 -22.40 -5.12
C GLU A 476 -4.34 -21.31 -6.19
N TRP A 477 -5.09 -20.20 -6.08
CA TRP A 477 -5.00 -19.09 -7.03
C TRP A 477 -3.64 -18.39 -6.97
N LEU A 478 -2.97 -18.45 -5.83
CA LEU A 478 -1.62 -17.91 -5.66
C LEU A 478 -0.56 -18.71 -6.42
N LEU A 479 -0.82 -20.01 -6.69
CA LEU A 479 0.07 -20.87 -7.46
C LEU A 479 0.05 -20.57 -8.97
N GLU A 480 -1.00 -19.90 -9.43
CA GLU A 480 -1.16 -19.47 -10.83
C GLU A 480 -0.44 -18.13 -11.13
N THR A 481 0.11 -17.49 -10.13
CA THR A 481 0.81 -16.21 -10.27
C THR A 481 2.19 -16.39 -10.90
N ASN A 482 2.91 -15.28 -11.12
CA ASN A 482 4.25 -15.32 -11.70
C ASN A 482 5.15 -16.34 -10.98
N PRO A 483 5.64 -17.40 -11.67
CA PRO A 483 6.44 -18.46 -11.07
C PRO A 483 7.73 -17.96 -10.40
N LEU A 484 8.27 -16.81 -10.84
CA LEU A 484 9.48 -16.20 -10.26
C LEU A 484 9.27 -15.70 -8.83
N LEU A 485 8.02 -15.48 -8.42
CA LEU A 485 7.67 -15.04 -7.06
C LEU A 485 7.52 -16.21 -6.09
N LEU A 486 7.32 -17.42 -6.60
CA LEU A 486 7.10 -18.63 -5.83
C LEU A 486 8.43 -19.26 -5.44
N LYS A 487 8.70 -19.37 -4.15
CA LYS A 487 9.83 -20.13 -3.64
C LYS A 487 9.41 -21.56 -3.38
N ARG A 488 10.01 -22.50 -4.11
CA ARG A 488 9.79 -23.93 -3.99
C ARG A 488 10.92 -24.55 -3.19
N HIS A 489 10.59 -25.24 -2.12
CA HIS A 489 11.53 -25.97 -1.28
C HIS A 489 11.13 -27.44 -1.27
N HIS A 490 12.10 -28.31 -1.63
CA HIS A 490 11.88 -29.74 -1.70
C HIS A 490 12.59 -30.41 -0.53
N TYR A 491 11.91 -31.32 0.15
CA TYR A 491 12.40 -31.98 1.34
C TYR A 491 11.92 -33.44 1.43
N GLU A 492 12.60 -34.25 2.25
CA GLU A 492 12.33 -35.68 2.44
C GLU A 492 12.26 -36.47 1.11
N PRO A 493 13.29 -36.40 0.23
CA PRO A 493 13.29 -37.21 -0.96
C PRO A 493 13.40 -38.69 -0.58
N ALA A 494 12.47 -39.52 -1.07
CA ALA A 494 12.36 -40.92 -0.74
C ALA A 494 11.96 -41.76 -1.96
N TRP A 495 12.38 -43.02 -1.96
CA TRP A 495 11.95 -43.97 -2.97
C TRP A 495 10.48 -44.35 -2.80
N SER A 496 9.73 -44.34 -3.87
CA SER A 496 8.34 -44.77 -3.91
C SER A 496 8.22 -46.06 -4.73
N ALA A 497 8.09 -47.21 -4.08
CA ALA A 497 7.92 -48.51 -4.74
C ALA A 497 6.66 -48.53 -5.64
N ARG A 498 5.60 -47.79 -5.29
CA ARG A 498 4.35 -47.71 -6.06
C ARG A 498 4.55 -47.02 -7.40
N SER A 499 5.28 -45.92 -7.44
CA SER A 499 5.50 -45.14 -8.66
C SER A 499 6.78 -45.53 -9.40
N GLY A 500 7.67 -46.32 -8.77
CA GLY A 500 8.99 -46.65 -9.33
C GLY A 500 9.90 -45.43 -9.50
N ARG A 501 9.72 -44.38 -8.66
CA ARG A 501 10.42 -43.10 -8.79
C ARG A 501 10.78 -42.56 -7.42
N VAL A 502 11.78 -41.68 -7.39
CA VAL A 502 12.06 -40.87 -6.19
C VAL A 502 11.11 -39.70 -6.16
N MET A 503 10.36 -39.58 -5.05
CA MET A 503 9.42 -38.53 -4.77
C MET A 503 9.94 -37.68 -3.61
N ALA A 504 9.76 -36.36 -3.69
CA ALA A 504 9.99 -35.47 -2.56
C ALA A 504 8.70 -34.75 -2.17
N LYS A 505 8.65 -34.24 -0.96
CA LYS A 505 7.62 -33.28 -0.57
C LYS A 505 8.02 -31.88 -1.02
N GLU A 506 7.09 -31.15 -1.60
CA GLU A 506 7.29 -29.77 -2.01
C GLU A 506 6.54 -28.84 -1.06
N ARG A 507 7.24 -27.77 -0.63
CA ARG A 507 6.64 -26.61 0.03
C ARG A 507 6.75 -25.41 -0.90
N VAL A 508 5.62 -24.80 -1.21
CA VAL A 508 5.56 -23.59 -2.02
C VAL A 508 5.24 -22.40 -1.12
N SER A 509 6.04 -21.36 -1.20
CA SER A 509 5.82 -20.14 -0.42
C SER A 509 5.85 -18.89 -1.31
N LEU A 510 5.01 -17.90 -0.96
CA LEU A 510 4.93 -16.61 -1.60
C LEU A 510 5.17 -15.52 -0.55
N PHE A 511 6.18 -14.69 -0.72
CA PHE A 511 6.55 -13.61 0.21
C PHE A 511 6.61 -14.03 1.69
N GLY A 512 7.01 -15.27 1.97
CA GLY A 512 7.13 -15.81 3.32
C GLY A 512 5.86 -16.51 3.86
N LEU A 513 4.76 -16.49 3.10
CA LEU A 513 3.55 -17.25 3.42
C LEU A 513 3.64 -18.65 2.80
N THR A 514 3.32 -19.69 3.55
CA THR A 514 3.26 -21.07 3.04
C THR A 514 1.92 -21.29 2.35
N VAL A 515 1.96 -21.35 1.01
CA VAL A 515 0.75 -21.52 0.17
C VAL A 515 0.35 -22.99 0.08
N SER A 516 1.33 -23.88 -0.12
CA SER A 516 1.14 -25.33 -0.19
C SER A 516 2.28 -26.04 0.52
N ASP A 517 2.01 -27.14 1.19
CA ASP A 517 3.03 -27.94 1.86
C ASP A 517 2.72 -29.43 1.77
N GLY A 518 3.75 -30.24 1.57
CA GLY A 518 3.67 -31.68 1.57
C GLY A 518 3.18 -32.32 0.26
N GLN A 519 2.98 -31.55 -0.82
CA GLN A 519 2.65 -32.08 -2.13
C GLN A 519 3.81 -32.95 -2.65
N ARG A 520 3.48 -34.16 -3.09
CA ARG A 520 4.50 -35.08 -3.63
C ARG A 520 4.85 -34.72 -5.08
N VAL A 521 6.12 -34.47 -5.35
CA VAL A 521 6.65 -34.15 -6.68
C VAL A 521 7.73 -35.12 -7.10
N HIS A 522 7.92 -35.27 -8.40
CA HIS A 522 8.97 -36.10 -8.96
C HIS A 522 10.35 -35.45 -8.78
N TYR A 523 11.21 -36.04 -7.95
CA TYR A 523 12.45 -35.40 -7.53
C TYR A 523 13.57 -35.46 -8.55
N ALA A 524 13.55 -36.42 -9.50
CA ALA A 524 14.62 -36.57 -10.50
C ALA A 524 14.73 -35.38 -11.48
N SER A 525 13.63 -34.60 -11.68
CA SER A 525 13.66 -33.37 -12.47
C SER A 525 14.30 -32.19 -11.72
N ILE A 526 14.49 -32.33 -10.39
CA ILE A 526 14.99 -31.28 -9.50
C ILE A 526 16.47 -31.54 -9.17
N ASP A 527 16.76 -32.75 -8.66
CA ASP A 527 18.11 -33.20 -8.34
C ASP A 527 18.29 -34.64 -8.80
N GLN A 528 18.88 -34.77 -9.99
CA GLN A 528 19.10 -36.05 -10.64
C GLN A 528 20.14 -36.90 -9.88
N LYS A 529 21.16 -36.27 -9.28
CA LYS A 529 22.24 -36.96 -8.58
C LYS A 529 21.72 -37.65 -7.32
N THR A 530 21.05 -36.89 -6.45
CA THR A 530 20.46 -37.44 -5.22
C THR A 530 19.35 -38.45 -5.53
N SER A 531 18.55 -38.22 -6.57
CA SER A 531 17.53 -39.18 -7.01
C SER A 531 18.15 -40.51 -7.46
N ARG A 532 19.25 -40.49 -8.20
CA ARG A 532 19.97 -41.68 -8.63
C ARG A 532 20.50 -42.47 -7.41
N GLU A 533 21.11 -41.80 -6.45
CA GLU A 533 21.61 -42.42 -5.22
C GLU A 533 20.50 -43.12 -4.42
N ILE A 534 19.37 -42.45 -4.22
CA ILE A 534 18.21 -43.00 -3.51
C ILE A 534 17.62 -44.18 -4.28
N MET A 535 17.45 -44.05 -5.61
CA MET A 535 16.94 -45.14 -6.45
C MET A 535 17.83 -46.38 -6.37
N ILE A 536 19.16 -46.24 -6.41
CA ILE A 536 20.08 -47.36 -6.29
C ILE A 536 20.00 -47.98 -4.90
N ARG A 537 20.08 -47.16 -3.83
CA ARG A 537 20.13 -47.65 -2.46
C ARG A 537 18.79 -48.27 -2.02
N ASP A 538 17.68 -47.53 -2.20
CA ASP A 538 16.40 -47.87 -1.62
C ASP A 538 15.47 -48.60 -2.61
N GLY A 539 15.72 -48.49 -3.91
CA GLY A 539 15.04 -49.24 -4.96
C GLY A 539 15.75 -50.52 -5.34
N LEU A 540 16.95 -50.41 -5.97
CA LEU A 540 17.63 -51.56 -6.55
C LEU A 540 18.26 -52.48 -5.49
N VAL A 541 19.05 -51.91 -4.56
CA VAL A 541 19.77 -52.71 -3.54
C VAL A 541 18.77 -53.29 -2.51
N SER A 542 17.76 -52.50 -2.09
CA SER A 542 16.74 -52.97 -1.16
C SER A 542 15.63 -53.80 -1.81
N ASN A 543 15.69 -53.96 -3.14
CA ASN A 543 14.72 -54.73 -3.94
C ASN A 543 13.26 -54.28 -3.67
N ASN A 544 13.03 -53.01 -3.55
CA ASN A 544 11.76 -52.45 -3.16
C ASN A 544 10.99 -51.88 -4.38
N PHE A 545 10.51 -52.76 -5.25
CA PHE A 545 9.70 -52.44 -6.41
C PHE A 545 8.36 -53.17 -6.32
N ARG A 546 7.25 -52.49 -6.60
CA ARG A 546 5.95 -53.15 -6.74
C ARG A 546 5.88 -54.03 -7.99
N GLN A 547 6.54 -53.59 -9.07
CA GLN A 547 6.75 -54.35 -10.29
C GLN A 547 8.25 -54.30 -10.60
N ALA A 548 8.96 -55.36 -10.24
CA ALA A 548 10.40 -55.43 -10.46
C ALA A 548 10.72 -55.55 -11.97
N PRO A 549 11.65 -54.74 -12.49
CA PRO A 549 12.16 -54.89 -13.86
C PRO A 549 12.74 -56.30 -14.10
N GLY A 550 12.69 -56.79 -15.35
CA GLY A 550 13.12 -58.13 -15.70
C GLY A 550 14.55 -58.46 -15.25
N PHE A 551 15.48 -57.53 -15.43
CA PHE A 551 16.88 -57.69 -14.99
C PHE A 551 17.01 -57.85 -13.47
N LEU A 552 16.17 -57.20 -12.69
CA LEU A 552 16.20 -57.28 -11.23
C LEU A 552 15.69 -58.64 -10.74
N LYS A 553 14.65 -59.19 -11.37
CA LYS A 553 14.18 -60.54 -11.13
C LYS A 553 15.27 -61.59 -11.43
N HIS A 554 15.94 -61.43 -12.56
CA HIS A 554 17.07 -62.29 -12.94
C HIS A 554 18.20 -62.22 -11.90
N ASN A 555 18.59 -61.01 -11.48
CA ASN A 555 19.62 -60.81 -10.44
C ASN A 555 19.22 -61.43 -9.10
N GLN A 556 17.94 -61.38 -8.72
CA GLN A 556 17.42 -62.01 -7.51
C GLN A 556 17.57 -63.56 -7.57
N THR A 557 17.26 -64.16 -8.72
CA THR A 557 17.46 -65.59 -8.94
C THR A 557 18.92 -65.94 -8.75
N LEU A 558 19.83 -65.21 -9.40
CA LEU A 558 21.27 -65.42 -9.26
C LEU A 558 21.77 -65.26 -7.81
N VAL A 559 21.30 -64.23 -7.10
CA VAL A 559 21.65 -64.05 -5.67
C VAL A 559 21.18 -65.21 -4.83
N SER A 560 19.95 -65.72 -5.07
CA SER A 560 19.40 -66.86 -4.38
C SER A 560 20.21 -68.16 -4.64
N GLU A 561 20.63 -68.37 -5.90
CA GLU A 561 21.51 -69.48 -6.28
C GLU A 561 22.88 -69.39 -5.59
N VAL A 562 23.49 -68.21 -5.58
CA VAL A 562 24.76 -67.97 -4.88
C VAL A 562 24.64 -68.21 -3.38
N MET A 563 23.55 -67.72 -2.74
CA MET A 563 23.28 -67.95 -1.32
C MET A 563 23.10 -69.45 -1.01
N ALA A 564 22.40 -70.18 -1.89
CA ALA A 564 22.24 -71.63 -1.75
C ALA A 564 23.60 -72.36 -1.86
N LEU A 565 24.48 -71.97 -2.79
CA LEU A 565 25.84 -72.50 -2.92
C LEU A 565 26.70 -72.14 -1.71
N GLU A 566 26.65 -70.90 -1.21
CA GLU A 566 27.38 -70.45 -0.01
C GLU A 566 26.97 -71.24 1.24
N SER A 567 25.67 -71.53 1.39
CA SER A 567 25.14 -72.33 2.49
C SER A 567 25.67 -73.77 2.44
N ARG A 568 25.81 -74.35 1.24
CA ARG A 568 26.37 -75.70 1.06
C ARG A 568 27.89 -75.78 1.35
N VAL A 569 28.62 -74.70 0.99
CA VAL A 569 30.09 -74.66 1.13
C VAL A 569 30.54 -74.12 2.49
N ARG A 570 29.60 -73.70 3.36
CA ARG A 570 29.81 -73.03 4.67
C ARG A 570 30.75 -71.80 4.57
N ARG A 571 30.89 -71.15 3.40
CA ARG A 571 31.63 -69.91 3.17
C ARG A 571 30.68 -68.80 2.84
N ARG A 572 30.66 -67.70 3.67
CA ARG A 572 29.78 -66.53 3.52
C ARG A 572 30.43 -65.34 2.85
N ASP A 573 31.49 -65.49 2.07
CA ASP A 573 32.33 -64.39 1.59
C ASP A 573 31.87 -63.77 0.29
N ARG A 574 31.02 -64.43 -0.50
CA ARG A 574 30.74 -64.01 -1.89
C ARG A 574 29.38 -63.35 -2.15
N SER A 575 28.43 -63.50 -1.24
CA SER A 575 27.05 -62.99 -1.43
C SER A 575 26.81 -61.55 -0.97
N HIS A 576 27.80 -60.87 -0.34
CA HIS A 576 27.67 -59.52 0.15
C HIS A 576 28.78 -58.56 -0.29
N PRO A 577 28.90 -58.19 -1.59
CA PRO A 577 29.90 -57.22 -2.05
C PRO A 577 29.74 -55.83 -1.36
N TRP A 578 28.57 -55.55 -0.82
CA TRP A 578 28.27 -54.27 -0.15
C TRP A 578 28.64 -54.21 1.34
N ARG A 579 28.92 -55.33 2.03
CA ARG A 579 29.39 -55.30 3.42
C ARG A 579 30.82 -54.79 3.58
N ARG A 580 31.67 -54.87 2.56
CA ARG A 580 33.04 -54.34 2.60
C ARG A 580 33.09 -52.82 2.70
N GLY A 581 32.13 -52.09 2.14
CA GLY A 581 32.08 -50.63 2.21
C GLY A 581 31.74 -50.05 3.57
N ARG A 582 31.09 -50.81 4.46
CA ARG A 582 30.75 -50.34 5.81
C ARG A 582 31.83 -50.53 6.86
N ARG A 583 32.80 -51.46 6.64
CA ARG A 583 33.89 -51.66 7.60
C ARG A 583 35.01 -50.61 7.48
N CYS A 584 35.12 -49.91 6.37
CA CYS A 584 36.12 -48.85 6.23
C CYS A 584 35.75 -47.50 6.86
N ARG A 585 34.50 -47.29 7.31
CA ARG A 585 34.10 -46.04 7.98
C ARG A 585 33.99 -46.12 9.50
N SER A 586 34.13 -47.28 10.13
CA SER A 586 34.10 -47.44 11.58
C SER A 586 35.48 -47.58 12.26
N GLY A 587 36.58 -47.35 11.51
CA GLY A 587 37.95 -47.56 11.98
C GLY A 587 38.72 -46.30 12.40
N GLN A 588 38.06 -45.15 12.52
CA GLN A 588 38.77 -43.95 13.04
C GLN A 588 37.93 -43.26 14.14
N ARG A 589 37.75 -44.00 15.24
CA ARG A 589 37.53 -43.40 16.56
C ARG A 589 38.27 -44.22 17.58
N GLY A 590 39.37 -43.66 18.08
CA GLY A 590 39.98 -44.19 19.26
C GLY A 590 41.45 -43.86 19.43
N ARG A 591 41.68 -43.11 20.48
CA ARG A 591 42.93 -42.82 21.22
C ARG A 591 43.58 -41.51 20.78
N GLY A 592 43.49 -40.46 21.53
CA GLY A 592 43.81 -40.39 22.97
C GLY A 592 45.18 -39.72 23.06
N GLY A 593 45.24 -38.59 23.64
CA GLY A 593 46.52 -37.92 23.83
C GLY A 593 46.34 -36.52 24.38
N ASP A 594 46.00 -36.50 25.65
CA ASP A 594 46.17 -35.37 26.58
C ASP A 594 47.61 -34.81 26.48
N ARG A 595 47.74 -33.49 26.31
CA ARG A 595 48.85 -32.71 26.92
C ARG A 595 48.57 -31.21 26.87
N ARG A 596 48.42 -30.71 28.07
CA ARG A 596 48.50 -29.32 28.49
C ARG A 596 49.71 -28.58 27.92
N SER A 597 49.53 -27.31 27.53
CA SER A 597 50.19 -26.20 28.26
C SER A 597 50.10 -24.86 27.48
N ARG A 598 49.56 -23.89 28.17
CA ARG A 598 50.06 -22.54 28.47
C ARG A 598 50.27 -21.52 27.35
N ARG A 599 49.46 -20.45 27.56
CA ARG A 599 49.85 -19.03 27.57
C ARG A 599 50.49 -18.44 26.32
N THR A 600 49.92 -17.38 25.77
CA THR A 600 50.07 -15.97 26.19
C THR A 600 49.40 -15.02 25.19
N ARG A 601 48.66 -14.08 25.76
CA ARG A 601 48.55 -12.63 25.50
C ARG A 601 48.67 -12.05 24.07
N ARG A 602 47.59 -11.46 23.58
CA ARG A 602 47.35 -10.02 23.16
C ARG A 602 48.50 -9.27 22.42
N PRO A 603 48.17 -8.11 21.76
CA PRO A 603 46.98 -7.59 21.09
C PRO A 603 47.34 -6.82 19.78
N CYS A 604 46.31 -6.08 19.27
CA CYS A 604 46.34 -4.87 18.42
C CYS A 604 46.57 -5.02 16.92
N GLY A 605 45.60 -4.45 16.21
CA GLY A 605 45.53 -4.03 14.84
C GLY A 605 44.07 -3.82 14.44
#